data_a9ee4ae5078c0c436cd1fad3785fdc70
#
_entry.id   a9ee4ae5078c0c436cd1fad3785fdc70
#
_cell.length_a   1.000
_cell.length_b   1.000
_cell.length_c   1.000
_cell.angle_alpha   90.00
_cell.angle_beta   90.00
_cell.angle_gamma   90.00
#
_symmetry.space_group_name_H-M   'P 1'
#
loop_
_entity.id
_entity.type
_entity.pdbx_description
1 polymer ?
#
loop_
_entity_poly.entity_id
_entity_poly.type
_entity_poly.pdbx_seq_one_letter_code
_entity_poly.pdbx_strand_id
1 'polypeptide(L)'
;MITTLISFSIVSIICIGCIGIINSNNEIIDINYKSTVVKYKLKGGLELVYSKVLEEVNNTIEKSKISENPQSYFKNYFLIDNKNNFIYKIENINLDDLEVYVVNNKVYMENNHIRFDITCNNKTNNIKKSYKSSFKIKTDFDFNNNTDLNEIVIKYNSQEI
;
A
#
# COMPACT_ATOMS: atom_id res chain seq x y z
N MET A 1 -59.49 4.19 -30.06
CA MET A 1 -58.62 5.35 -29.87
C MET A 1 -58.12 5.49 -28.42
N ILE A 2 -58.94 5.48 -27.39
CA ILE A 2 -58.56 5.63 -25.99
C ILE A 2 -57.70 4.46 -25.53
N THR A 3 -58.02 3.21 -25.87
CA THR A 3 -57.22 2.01 -25.50
C THR A 3 -55.84 2.00 -26.10
N THR A 4 -55.68 2.48 -27.32
CA THR A 4 -54.35 2.60 -27.96
C THR A 4 -53.44 3.65 -27.29
N LEU A 5 -54.03 4.76 -26.86
CA LEU A 5 -53.34 5.81 -26.11
C LEU A 5 -52.85 5.29 -24.72
N ILE A 6 -53.74 4.55 -24.02
CA ILE A 6 -53.37 3.95 -22.72
C ILE A 6 -52.26 2.92 -22.90
N SER A 7 -52.35 2.03 -23.89
CA SER A 7 -51.33 1.04 -24.17
C SER A 7 -49.98 1.70 -24.51
N PHE A 8 -49.95 2.74 -25.31
CA PHE A 8 -48.76 3.48 -25.66
C PHE A 8 -48.13 4.15 -24.42
N SER A 9 -48.95 4.74 -23.55
CA SER A 9 -48.47 5.35 -22.30
C SER A 9 -47.82 4.32 -21.37
N ILE A 10 -48.42 3.14 -21.22
CA ILE A 10 -47.85 2.05 -20.39
C ILE A 10 -46.54 1.59 -20.96
N VAL A 11 -46.43 1.35 -22.25
CA VAL A 11 -45.18 0.94 -22.90
C VAL A 11 -44.11 2.01 -22.73
N SER A 12 -44.43 3.29 -22.88
CA SER A 12 -43.51 4.39 -22.69
C SER A 12 -42.96 4.45 -21.26
N ILE A 13 -43.80 4.26 -20.25
CA ILE A 13 -43.36 4.23 -18.83
C ILE A 13 -42.44 3.05 -18.58
N ILE A 14 -42.73 1.86 -19.13
CA ILE A 14 -41.89 0.69 -19.01
C ILE A 14 -40.52 0.95 -19.67
N CYS A 15 -40.48 1.51 -20.88
CA CYS A 15 -39.22 1.84 -21.57
C CYS A 15 -38.39 2.84 -20.78
N ILE A 16 -38.97 3.90 -20.22
CA ILE A 16 -38.26 4.86 -19.39
C ILE A 16 -37.68 4.18 -18.13
N GLY A 17 -38.47 3.31 -17.50
CA GLY A 17 -38.03 2.53 -16.36
C GLY A 17 -36.82 1.61 -16.70
N CYS A 18 -36.88 0.92 -17.84
CA CYS A 18 -35.77 0.08 -18.30
C CYS A 18 -34.49 0.89 -18.56
N ILE A 19 -34.62 2.06 -19.21
CA ILE A 19 -33.48 2.96 -19.45
C ILE A 19 -32.87 3.41 -18.11
N GLY A 20 -33.69 3.77 -17.13
CA GLY A 20 -33.23 4.14 -15.79
C GLY A 20 -32.42 3.02 -15.10
N ILE A 21 -32.90 1.77 -15.17
CA ILE A 21 -32.21 0.61 -14.62
C ILE A 21 -30.86 0.37 -15.32
N ILE A 22 -30.84 0.46 -16.65
CA ILE A 22 -29.59 0.28 -17.43
C ILE A 22 -28.55 1.34 -17.04
N ASN A 23 -28.95 2.60 -16.94
CA ASN A 23 -28.05 3.68 -16.56
C ASN A 23 -27.48 3.47 -15.14
N SER A 24 -28.34 3.13 -14.17
CA SER A 24 -27.90 2.83 -12.80
C SER A 24 -26.94 1.64 -12.75
N ASN A 25 -27.19 0.59 -13.52
CA ASN A 25 -26.29 -0.56 -13.58
C ASN A 25 -24.92 -0.18 -14.18
N ASN A 26 -24.92 0.65 -15.23
CA ASN A 26 -23.68 1.13 -15.83
C ASN A 26 -22.85 1.98 -14.85
N GLU A 27 -23.48 2.84 -14.07
CA GLU A 27 -22.81 3.61 -13.03
C GLU A 27 -22.20 2.71 -11.95
N ILE A 28 -22.92 1.68 -11.51
CA ILE A 28 -22.42 0.71 -10.52
C ILE A 28 -21.20 -0.05 -11.07
N ILE A 29 -21.27 -0.47 -12.34
CA ILE A 29 -20.16 -1.18 -13.00
C ILE A 29 -18.93 -0.26 -13.08
N ASP A 30 -19.09 1.00 -13.47
CA ASP A 30 -17.99 1.98 -13.58
C ASP A 30 -17.34 2.24 -12.22
N ILE A 31 -18.14 2.43 -11.16
CA ILE A 31 -17.65 2.63 -9.80
C ILE A 31 -16.87 1.39 -9.33
N ASN A 32 -17.39 0.20 -9.56
CA ASN A 32 -16.73 -1.05 -9.19
C ASN A 32 -15.41 -1.26 -9.94
N TYR A 33 -15.39 -0.94 -11.23
CA TYR A 33 -14.18 -1.00 -12.03
C TYR A 33 -13.11 -0.03 -11.50
N LYS A 34 -13.45 1.24 -11.31
CA LYS A 34 -12.56 2.26 -10.75
C LYS A 34 -12.05 1.87 -9.37
N SER A 35 -12.92 1.36 -8.50
CA SER A 35 -12.58 0.87 -7.17
C SER A 35 -11.54 -0.27 -7.23
N THR A 36 -11.72 -1.18 -8.17
CA THR A 36 -10.80 -2.31 -8.39
C THR A 36 -9.44 -1.83 -8.90
N VAL A 37 -9.41 -0.89 -9.85
CA VAL A 37 -8.18 -0.28 -10.35
C VAL A 37 -7.40 0.40 -9.22
N VAL A 38 -8.07 1.19 -8.38
CA VAL A 38 -7.44 1.84 -7.22
C VAL A 38 -6.85 0.80 -6.26
N LYS A 39 -7.56 -0.28 -5.98
CA LYS A 39 -7.06 -1.36 -5.13
C LYS A 39 -5.75 -1.98 -5.67
N TYR A 40 -5.67 -2.24 -6.98
CA TYR A 40 -4.45 -2.77 -7.58
C TYR A 40 -3.31 -1.74 -7.58
N LYS A 41 -3.60 -0.45 -7.82
CA LYS A 41 -2.60 0.61 -7.68
C LYS A 41 -2.01 0.66 -6.26
N LEU A 42 -2.85 0.60 -5.22
CA LEU A 42 -2.42 0.60 -3.82
C LEU A 42 -1.54 -0.60 -3.47
N LYS A 43 -1.91 -1.79 -3.95
CA LYS A 43 -1.08 -2.99 -3.80
C LYS A 43 0.27 -2.84 -4.50
N GLY A 44 0.27 -2.37 -5.75
CA GLY A 44 1.50 -2.10 -6.50
C GLY A 44 2.39 -1.06 -5.81
N GLY A 45 1.79 0.00 -5.24
CA GLY A 45 2.51 0.98 -4.43
C GLY A 45 3.21 0.36 -3.22
N LEU A 46 2.54 -0.54 -2.51
CA LEU A 46 3.14 -1.27 -1.37
C LEU A 46 4.24 -2.25 -1.81
N GLU A 47 4.21 -2.80 -3.02
CA GLU A 47 5.33 -3.60 -3.54
C GLU A 47 6.55 -2.73 -3.85
N LEU A 48 6.35 -1.53 -4.39
CA LEU A 48 7.45 -0.57 -4.59
C LEU A 48 8.05 -0.11 -3.25
N VAL A 49 7.21 0.13 -2.25
CA VAL A 49 7.67 0.39 -0.88
C VAL A 49 8.48 -0.78 -0.33
N TYR A 50 8.02 -2.03 -0.51
CA TYR A 50 8.76 -3.21 -0.09
C TYR A 50 10.14 -3.29 -0.76
N SER A 51 10.19 -3.06 -2.06
CA SER A 51 11.46 -3.00 -2.79
C SER A 51 12.40 -1.93 -2.24
N LYS A 52 11.87 -0.75 -1.88
CA LYS A 52 12.67 0.32 -1.28
C LYS A 52 13.17 -0.03 0.13
N VAL A 53 12.37 -0.72 0.93
CA VAL A 53 12.80 -1.24 2.23
C VAL A 53 13.94 -2.25 2.06
N LEU A 54 13.83 -3.18 1.10
CA LEU A 54 14.90 -4.13 0.79
C LEU A 54 16.20 -3.42 0.39
N GLU A 55 16.11 -2.39 -0.46
CA GLU A 55 17.26 -1.57 -0.86
C GLU A 55 17.95 -0.91 0.35
N GLU A 56 17.17 -0.27 1.23
CA GLU A 56 17.72 0.38 2.43
C GLU A 56 18.33 -0.62 3.42
N VAL A 57 17.72 -1.78 3.57
CA VAL A 57 18.26 -2.87 4.40
C VAL A 57 19.57 -3.38 3.83
N ASN A 58 19.63 -3.65 2.53
CA ASN A 58 20.86 -4.09 1.86
C ASN A 58 22.00 -3.07 2.01
N ASN A 59 21.71 -1.81 1.73
CA ASN A 59 22.69 -0.72 1.89
C ASN A 59 23.19 -0.59 3.34
N THR A 60 22.33 -0.85 4.32
CA THR A 60 22.70 -0.81 5.73
C THR A 60 23.53 -2.02 6.13
N ILE A 61 23.23 -3.21 5.61
CA ILE A 61 24.04 -4.42 5.81
C ILE A 61 25.46 -4.19 5.32
N GLU A 62 25.64 -3.67 4.09
CA GLU A 62 26.96 -3.41 3.53
C GLU A 62 27.78 -2.41 4.38
N LYS A 63 27.13 -1.37 4.88
CA LYS A 63 27.76 -0.41 5.80
C LYS A 63 28.08 -1.04 7.16
N SER A 64 27.23 -1.94 7.64
CA SER A 64 27.43 -2.63 8.92
C SER A 64 28.66 -3.54 8.92
N LYS A 65 28.99 -4.18 7.80
CA LYS A 65 30.15 -5.07 7.65
C LYS A 65 31.48 -4.38 7.97
N ILE A 66 31.55 -3.06 7.77
CA ILE A 66 32.76 -2.25 7.96
C ILE A 66 32.87 -1.73 9.40
N SER A 67 31.80 -1.85 10.20
CA SER A 67 31.76 -1.35 11.57
C SER A 67 32.35 -2.33 12.57
N GLU A 68 32.86 -1.84 13.69
CA GLU A 68 33.41 -2.68 14.79
C GLU A 68 32.34 -3.62 15.39
N ASN A 69 31.07 -3.19 15.39
CA ASN A 69 29.93 -4.00 15.84
C ASN A 69 28.80 -3.93 14.82
N PRO A 70 28.79 -4.83 13.81
CA PRO A 70 27.80 -4.82 12.73
C PRO A 70 26.36 -4.85 13.20
N GLN A 71 26.05 -5.67 14.19
CA GLN A 71 24.69 -5.84 14.70
C GLN A 71 24.17 -4.58 15.43
N SER A 72 25.04 -3.94 16.22
CA SER A 72 24.69 -2.70 16.90
C SER A 72 24.51 -1.56 15.91
N TYR A 73 25.41 -1.44 14.93
CA TYR A 73 25.30 -0.44 13.87
C TYR A 73 23.98 -0.60 13.09
N PHE A 74 23.65 -1.82 12.67
CA PHE A 74 22.43 -2.11 11.93
C PHE A 74 21.16 -1.72 12.71
N LYS A 75 21.07 -2.09 14.00
CA LYS A 75 19.95 -1.73 14.86
C LYS A 75 19.83 -0.22 15.04
N ASN A 76 20.94 0.44 15.37
CA ASN A 76 20.94 1.89 15.62
C ASN A 76 20.60 2.70 14.38
N TYR A 77 20.99 2.24 13.20
CA TYR A 77 20.63 2.90 11.93
C TYR A 77 19.12 3.13 11.80
N PHE A 78 18.31 2.12 12.02
CA PHE A 78 16.87 2.22 11.86
C PHE A 78 16.14 2.81 13.08
N LEU A 79 16.70 2.68 14.28
CA LEU A 79 15.99 3.06 15.50
C LEU A 79 16.38 4.46 16.00
N ILE A 80 17.62 4.89 15.76
CA ILE A 80 18.21 6.10 16.35
C ILE A 80 18.80 7.01 15.28
N ASP A 81 19.91 6.60 14.67
CA ASP A 81 20.80 7.48 13.92
C ASP A 81 20.18 8.00 12.61
N ASN A 82 19.50 7.14 11.86
CA ASN A 82 18.93 7.44 10.56
C ASN A 82 17.43 7.16 10.46
N LYS A 83 16.76 6.98 11.57
CA LYS A 83 15.31 6.69 11.62
C LYS A 83 14.48 7.66 10.77
N ASN A 84 14.67 8.95 10.97
CA ASN A 84 13.90 9.97 10.24
C ASN A 84 14.24 9.99 8.75
N ASN A 85 15.50 9.75 8.39
CA ASN A 85 15.91 9.66 6.99
C ASN A 85 15.35 8.40 6.32
N PHE A 86 15.31 7.27 7.03
CA PHE A 86 14.66 6.04 6.56
C PHE A 86 13.16 6.28 6.29
N ILE A 87 12.44 6.86 7.25
CA ILE A 87 11.02 7.21 7.10
C ILE A 87 10.85 8.14 5.89
N TYR A 88 11.63 9.21 5.80
CA TYR A 88 11.59 10.16 4.69
C TYR A 88 11.76 9.49 3.33
N LYS A 89 12.71 8.56 3.20
CA LYS A 89 12.95 7.82 1.94
C LYS A 89 11.77 6.92 1.55
N ILE A 90 11.09 6.34 2.54
CA ILE A 90 9.89 5.52 2.29
C ILE A 90 8.70 6.38 1.88
N GLU A 91 8.50 7.52 2.54
CA GLU A 91 7.36 8.41 2.29
C GLU A 91 7.48 9.20 0.99
N ASN A 92 8.71 9.48 0.55
CA ASN A 92 8.99 10.23 -0.68
C ASN A 92 9.26 9.35 -1.91
N ILE A 93 8.76 8.12 -1.92
CA ILE A 93 8.73 7.32 -3.14
C ILE A 93 7.79 8.01 -4.14
N ASN A 94 8.30 8.28 -5.35
CA ASN A 94 7.49 8.93 -6.37
C ASN A 94 6.41 7.96 -6.89
N LEU A 95 5.19 8.18 -6.44
CA LEU A 95 4.00 7.44 -6.82
C LEU A 95 2.92 8.46 -7.19
N ASP A 96 2.63 8.61 -8.49
CA ASP A 96 1.84 9.71 -9.04
C ASP A 96 0.53 10.02 -8.29
N ASP A 97 -0.30 9.02 -8.10
CA ASP A 97 -1.64 9.16 -7.50
C ASP A 97 -1.73 8.64 -6.06
N LEU A 98 -0.59 8.24 -5.46
CA LEU A 98 -0.56 7.61 -4.16
C LEU A 98 0.24 8.42 -3.16
N GLU A 99 -0.15 8.31 -1.90
CA GLU A 99 0.57 8.84 -0.75
C GLU A 99 0.94 7.70 0.18
N VAL A 100 2.21 7.65 0.54
CA VAL A 100 2.74 6.64 1.45
C VAL A 100 3.18 7.32 2.73
N TYR A 101 2.86 6.73 3.87
CA TYR A 101 3.36 7.19 5.16
C TYR A 101 3.57 6.04 6.15
N VAL A 102 4.57 6.22 7.00
CA VAL A 102 4.83 5.33 8.13
C VAL A 102 3.89 5.71 9.28
N VAL A 103 3.10 4.76 9.74
CA VAL A 103 2.07 5.01 10.76
C VAL A 103 2.70 5.58 12.03
N ASN A 104 2.23 6.77 12.43
CA ASN A 104 2.71 7.52 13.61
C ASN A 104 4.23 7.80 13.61
N ASN A 105 4.91 7.77 12.46
CA ASN A 105 6.36 7.87 12.35
C ASN A 105 7.09 6.90 13.29
N LYS A 106 6.48 5.73 13.53
CA LYS A 106 6.92 4.77 14.54
C LYS A 106 7.69 3.62 13.90
N VAL A 107 8.99 3.57 14.19
CA VAL A 107 9.85 2.41 13.97
C VAL A 107 10.33 1.97 15.35
N TYR A 108 10.17 0.69 15.69
CA TYR A 108 10.46 0.18 17.04
C TYR A 108 11.01 -1.24 17.00
N MET A 109 11.65 -1.64 18.10
CA MET A 109 12.19 -2.97 18.28
C MET A 109 11.22 -3.85 19.06
N GLU A 110 10.96 -5.06 18.57
CA GLU A 110 10.20 -6.08 19.27
C GLU A 110 10.67 -7.49 18.89
N ASN A 111 10.98 -8.32 19.87
CA ASN A 111 11.41 -9.71 19.68
C ASN A 111 12.51 -9.88 18.61
N ASN A 112 13.61 -9.13 18.73
CA ASN A 112 14.72 -9.11 17.77
C ASN A 112 14.35 -8.73 16.32
N HIS A 113 13.24 -8.02 16.15
CA HIS A 113 12.82 -7.47 14.85
C HIS A 113 12.56 -5.97 14.98
N ILE A 114 13.01 -5.22 14.00
CA ILE A 114 12.60 -3.84 13.79
C ILE A 114 11.24 -3.89 13.10
N ARG A 115 10.24 -3.21 13.65
CA ARG A 115 8.86 -3.22 13.16
C ARG A 115 8.36 -1.82 12.85
N PHE A 116 7.55 -1.73 11.81
CA PHE A 116 6.83 -0.52 11.43
C PHE A 116 5.65 -0.88 10.53
N ASP A 117 4.65 -0.02 10.53
CA ASP A 117 3.48 -0.13 9.67
C ASP A 117 3.52 0.96 8.61
N ILE A 118 3.11 0.63 7.41
CA ILE A 118 3.00 1.57 6.30
C ILE A 118 1.57 1.58 5.81
N THR A 119 1.06 2.78 5.53
CA THR A 119 -0.22 2.98 4.86
C THR A 119 0.02 3.67 3.53
N CYS A 120 -0.64 3.18 2.52
CA CYS A 120 -0.69 3.75 1.19
C CYS A 120 -2.12 4.23 0.91
N ASN A 121 -2.29 5.51 0.61
CA ASN A 121 -3.57 6.14 0.30
C ASN A 121 -3.65 6.52 -1.16
N ASN A 122 -4.86 6.47 -1.70
CA ASN A 122 -5.16 7.08 -2.98
C ASN A 122 -5.42 8.59 -2.81
N LYS A 123 -4.70 9.43 -3.57
CA LYS A 123 -4.85 10.90 -3.55
C LYS A 123 -6.08 11.40 -4.31
N THR A 124 -6.62 10.60 -5.22
CA THR A 124 -7.76 11.03 -6.04
C THR A 124 -9.04 11.06 -5.23
N ASN A 125 -9.77 12.18 -5.30
CA ASN A 125 -10.95 12.45 -4.47
C ASN A 125 -12.17 11.56 -4.77
N ASN A 126 -12.18 10.84 -5.90
CA ASN A 126 -13.37 10.12 -6.35
C ASN A 126 -13.58 8.77 -5.64
N ILE A 127 -12.49 8.12 -5.19
CA ILE A 127 -12.58 6.84 -4.48
C ILE A 127 -11.53 6.86 -3.37
N LYS A 128 -11.97 7.06 -2.14
CA LYS A 128 -11.09 7.00 -0.97
C LYS A 128 -10.85 5.54 -0.61
N LYS A 129 -9.64 5.08 -0.81
CA LYS A 129 -9.18 3.76 -0.38
C LYS A 129 -7.79 3.87 0.20
N SER A 130 -7.54 3.06 1.19
CA SER A 130 -6.24 2.95 1.84
C SER A 130 -5.87 1.48 2.00
N TYR A 131 -4.60 1.20 1.92
CA TYR A 131 -4.07 -0.14 2.13
C TYR A 131 -2.94 -0.07 3.15
N LYS A 132 -3.01 -0.90 4.19
CA LYS A 132 -2.00 -0.97 5.24
C LYS A 132 -1.22 -2.26 5.12
N SER A 133 0.07 -2.20 5.40
CA SER A 133 0.94 -3.36 5.52
C SER A 133 1.89 -3.21 6.69
N SER A 134 2.14 -4.30 7.40
CA SER A 134 3.12 -4.34 8.48
C SER A 134 4.42 -4.94 7.96
N PHE A 135 5.53 -4.41 8.45
CA PHE A 135 6.88 -4.83 8.08
C PHE A 135 7.65 -5.23 9.33
N LYS A 136 8.49 -6.25 9.18
CA LYS A 136 9.48 -6.62 10.18
C LYS A 136 10.82 -6.89 9.52
N ILE A 137 11.90 -6.37 10.11
CA ILE A 137 13.27 -6.59 9.70
C ILE A 137 13.95 -7.39 10.79
N LYS A 138 14.45 -8.58 10.49
CA LYS A 138 15.22 -9.41 11.40
C LYS A 138 16.54 -8.73 11.71
N THR A 139 16.96 -8.72 12.97
CA THR A 139 18.23 -8.12 13.41
C THR A 139 19.27 -9.13 13.86
N ASP A 140 18.88 -10.40 13.92
CA ASP A 140 19.74 -11.50 14.32
C ASP A 140 20.00 -12.39 13.09
N PHE A 141 21.06 -12.07 12.35
CA PHE A 141 21.53 -12.80 11.18
C PHE A 141 23.05 -12.62 11.04
N ASP A 142 23.70 -13.50 10.27
CA ASP A 142 25.13 -13.41 9.99
C ASP A 142 25.40 -12.39 8.88
N PHE A 143 26.07 -11.30 9.22
CA PHE A 143 26.43 -10.22 8.28
C PHE A 143 27.47 -10.65 7.24
N ASN A 144 28.23 -11.74 7.46
CA ASN A 144 29.28 -12.20 6.56
C ASN A 144 28.77 -13.19 5.50
N ASN A 145 27.63 -13.81 5.73
CA ASN A 145 27.00 -14.73 4.78
C ASN A 145 26.05 -13.98 3.83
N ASN A 146 25.94 -14.48 2.61
CA ASN A 146 24.92 -14.02 1.65
C ASN A 146 23.53 -14.47 2.11
N THR A 147 22.93 -13.73 3.04
CA THR A 147 21.56 -14.00 3.51
C THR A 147 20.57 -13.42 2.50
N ASP A 148 19.56 -14.19 2.15
CA ASP A 148 18.47 -13.70 1.29
C ASP A 148 17.73 -12.53 2.00
N LEU A 149 17.68 -11.38 1.35
CA LEU A 149 17.00 -10.20 1.88
C LEU A 149 15.51 -10.46 2.19
N ASN A 150 14.87 -11.38 1.46
CA ASN A 150 13.50 -11.77 1.70
C ASN A 150 13.32 -12.59 3.00
N GLU A 151 14.38 -13.19 3.52
CA GLU A 151 14.38 -13.82 4.84
C GLU A 151 14.60 -12.82 5.98
N ILE A 152 15.26 -11.69 5.67
CA ILE A 152 15.51 -10.61 6.62
C ILE A 152 14.32 -9.68 6.72
N VAL A 153 13.71 -9.31 5.58
CA VAL A 153 12.58 -8.37 5.52
C VAL A 153 11.30 -9.11 5.18
N ILE A 154 10.35 -9.08 6.08
CA ILE A 154 9.05 -9.74 5.92
C ILE A 154 7.93 -8.70 5.93
N LYS A 155 7.16 -8.67 4.86
CA LYS A 155 5.91 -7.94 4.76
C LYS A 155 4.74 -8.87 5.15
N TYR A 156 3.86 -8.41 6.01
CA TYR A 156 2.72 -9.20 6.50
C TYR A 156 1.50 -8.30 6.82
N ASN A 157 0.36 -8.92 7.11
CA ASN A 157 -0.88 -8.22 7.44
C ASN A 157 -1.29 -7.12 6.44
N SER A 158 -1.18 -7.43 5.14
CA SER A 158 -1.62 -6.50 4.11
C SER A 158 -3.15 -6.52 3.98
N GLN A 159 -3.79 -5.40 4.27
CA GLN A 159 -5.25 -5.28 4.27
C GLN A 159 -5.72 -3.90 3.80
N GLU A 160 -6.91 -3.88 3.21
CA GLU A 160 -7.66 -2.65 2.90
C GLU A 160 -8.26 -2.10 4.21
N ILE A 161 -8.15 -0.78 4.44
CA ILE A 161 -8.66 -0.08 5.62
C ILE A 161 -9.54 1.10 5.21
#